data_c66d27291bb7ce79c6c75a2ddb1c3c5a
#
_entry.id   c66d27291bb7ce79c6c75a2ddb1c3c5a
#
_cell.length_a   1.000
_cell.length_b   1.000
_cell.length_c   1.000
_cell.angle_alpha   90.00
_cell.angle_beta   90.00
_cell.angle_gamma   90.00
#
_symmetry.space_group_name_H-M   'P 1'
#
loop_
_entity.id
_entity.type
_entity.pdbx_description
1 polymer ?
#
loop_
_entity_poly.entity_id
_entity_poly.type
_entity_poly.pdbx_seq_one_letter_code
_entity_poly.pdbx_strand_id
1 'polypeptide(L)'
;MIFRDRHNLLSLYNALNHSSYTNEEDLEITTLEDVIYVGMKNDVSFLFSSTLNLYEHQSTLNPNMPIRGLFYIARIYQNYIKKHGLNLYSTRRIPLPVPVYVVFYNGQSEESEYRELNLSDSFMKSAFAGQAALECRALMLNINLGHNQELLESCKVLWEYSYFINEVRENQKQGLAIETAVQEAQKSCIEKDILKEFLEQNSAEVSDVILEEFDQEKYEEDLRRESWEDGRIAGMEEGKSIGREEGKTIGREEGKALEKKELLVNLYRKHLLTLEQAAEEYGTTTEEFRKFLL
;
A
#
# COMPACT_ATOMS: atom_id res chain seq x y z
N MET A 1 -22.11 -2.96 -0.92
CA MET A 1 -23.56 -3.08 -0.69
C MET A 1 -24.29 -1.77 -0.87
N ILE A 2 -24.04 -0.73 -0.11
CA ILE A 2 -24.75 0.59 -0.16
C ILE A 2 -24.74 1.19 -1.56
N PHE A 3 -23.60 1.15 -2.26
CA PHE A 3 -23.44 1.72 -3.61
C PHE A 3 -23.84 0.76 -4.75
N ARG A 4 -24.49 -0.36 -4.48
CA ARG A 4 -25.22 -1.15 -5.50
C ARG A 4 -26.55 -0.49 -5.87
N ASP A 5 -27.07 0.35 -4.99
CA ASP A 5 -28.21 1.21 -5.28
C ASP A 5 -27.80 2.32 -6.25
N ARG A 6 -28.54 2.49 -7.34
CA ARG A 6 -28.21 3.45 -8.42
C ARG A 6 -28.29 4.90 -7.97
N HIS A 7 -29.23 5.22 -7.11
CA HIS A 7 -29.39 6.57 -6.57
C HIS A 7 -28.17 6.97 -5.73
N ASN A 8 -27.76 6.07 -4.82
CA ASN A 8 -26.59 6.28 -3.99
C ASN A 8 -25.30 6.36 -4.83
N LEU A 9 -25.20 5.52 -5.87
CA LEU A 9 -24.06 5.52 -6.78
C LEU A 9 -23.96 6.80 -7.59
N LEU A 10 -25.11 7.33 -8.09
CA LEU A 10 -25.16 8.59 -8.79
C LEU A 10 -24.81 9.77 -7.87
N SER A 11 -25.29 9.75 -6.62
CA SER A 11 -24.93 10.73 -5.60
C SER A 11 -23.41 10.77 -5.37
N LEU A 12 -22.78 9.59 -5.22
CA LEU A 12 -21.33 9.48 -5.08
C LEU A 12 -20.58 9.98 -6.32
N TYR A 13 -21.04 9.60 -7.51
CA TYR A 13 -20.47 10.10 -8.77
C TYR A 13 -20.52 11.62 -8.85
N ASN A 14 -21.67 12.20 -8.52
CA ASN A 14 -21.85 13.66 -8.52
C ASN A 14 -20.91 14.37 -7.56
N ALA A 15 -20.76 13.83 -6.34
CA ALA A 15 -19.87 14.40 -5.33
C ALA A 15 -18.39 14.36 -5.80
N LEU A 16 -17.94 13.25 -6.37
CA LEU A 16 -16.58 13.10 -6.88
C LEU A 16 -16.25 13.99 -8.07
N ASN A 17 -17.24 14.26 -8.92
CA ASN A 17 -17.06 15.00 -10.18
C ASN A 17 -17.61 16.42 -10.13
N HIS A 18 -18.05 16.92 -8.96
CA HIS A 18 -18.69 18.23 -8.79
C HIS A 18 -19.82 18.46 -9.81
N SER A 19 -20.65 17.42 -10.03
CA SER A 19 -21.74 17.41 -11.01
C SER A 19 -23.09 17.27 -10.33
N SER A 20 -24.18 17.39 -11.09
CA SER A 20 -25.56 17.37 -10.57
C SER A 20 -26.49 16.56 -11.47
N TYR A 21 -26.05 15.41 -11.95
CA TYR A 21 -26.90 14.53 -12.74
C TYR A 21 -28.04 13.95 -11.88
N THR A 22 -29.22 13.80 -12.47
CA THR A 22 -30.43 13.36 -11.76
C THR A 22 -31.00 12.05 -12.31
N ASN A 23 -30.56 11.60 -13.49
CA ASN A 23 -31.10 10.41 -14.12
C ASN A 23 -30.18 9.20 -13.82
N GLU A 24 -30.57 8.38 -12.88
CA GLU A 24 -29.83 7.17 -12.47
C GLU A 24 -29.91 6.03 -13.49
N GLU A 25 -30.89 6.07 -14.42
CA GLU A 25 -31.00 5.07 -15.49
C GLU A 25 -29.87 5.18 -16.52
N ASP A 26 -29.18 6.32 -16.59
CA ASP A 26 -28.01 6.51 -17.45
C ASP A 26 -26.75 5.78 -16.95
N LEU A 27 -26.78 5.23 -15.73
CA LEU A 27 -25.72 4.39 -15.19
C LEU A 27 -25.82 2.96 -15.75
N GLU A 28 -24.82 2.51 -16.48
CA GLU A 28 -24.71 1.11 -16.91
C GLU A 28 -23.76 0.35 -15.97
N ILE A 29 -24.31 -0.48 -15.09
CA ILE A 29 -23.53 -1.28 -14.16
C ILE A 29 -22.73 -2.33 -14.92
N THR A 30 -21.43 -2.41 -14.66
CA THR A 30 -20.48 -3.32 -15.29
C THR A 30 -19.70 -4.15 -14.26
N THR A 31 -20.14 -4.15 -12.99
CA THR A 31 -19.53 -4.88 -11.90
C THR A 31 -19.31 -6.35 -12.27
N LEU A 32 -18.11 -6.85 -12.01
CA LEU A 32 -17.71 -8.22 -12.34
C LEU A 32 -18.20 -9.16 -11.23
N GLU A 33 -19.24 -9.92 -11.55
CA GLU A 33 -19.69 -11.05 -10.74
C GLU A 33 -18.98 -12.30 -11.27
N ASP A 34 -18.31 -13.05 -10.40
CA ASP A 34 -17.61 -14.31 -10.69
C ASP A 34 -16.66 -14.32 -11.90
N VAL A 35 -15.43 -14.05 -11.66
CA VAL A 35 -14.35 -14.39 -12.59
C VAL A 35 -13.71 -15.71 -12.14
N ILE A 36 -13.56 -16.67 -13.06
CA ILE A 36 -13.03 -18.04 -12.89
C ILE A 36 -11.64 -18.10 -12.21
N TYR A 37 -10.97 -16.98 -12.00
CA TYR A 37 -9.73 -16.86 -11.26
C TYR A 37 -10.00 -16.32 -9.86
N VAL A 38 -9.97 -17.25 -8.91
CA VAL A 38 -9.84 -17.08 -7.44
C VAL A 38 -10.00 -15.62 -6.94
N GLY A 39 -11.23 -15.24 -6.56
CA GLY A 39 -11.46 -14.08 -5.68
C GLY A 39 -11.35 -12.69 -6.29
N MET A 40 -11.26 -12.52 -7.61
CA MET A 40 -11.24 -11.20 -8.24
C MET A 40 -12.67 -10.66 -8.42
N LYS A 41 -13.24 -10.13 -7.36
CA LYS A 41 -14.46 -9.31 -7.41
C LYS A 41 -14.05 -7.86 -7.28
N ASN A 42 -14.67 -6.97 -8.05
CA ASN A 42 -14.61 -5.54 -7.79
C ASN A 42 -15.89 -5.10 -7.06
N ASP A 43 -15.79 -4.07 -6.24
CA ASP A 43 -16.93 -3.65 -5.43
C ASP A 43 -18.02 -3.04 -6.30
N VAL A 44 -17.70 -2.02 -7.07
CA VAL A 44 -18.63 -1.41 -8.02
C VAL A 44 -17.89 -0.91 -9.26
N SER A 45 -18.41 -1.24 -10.44
CA SER A 45 -18.00 -0.57 -11.68
C SER A 45 -19.21 -0.25 -12.57
N PHE A 46 -19.12 0.86 -13.29
CA PHE A 46 -20.22 1.31 -14.15
C PHE A 46 -19.70 2.24 -15.26
N LEU A 47 -20.46 2.24 -16.36
CA LEU A 47 -20.31 3.24 -17.41
C LEU A 47 -21.27 4.38 -17.15
N PHE A 48 -20.77 5.60 -17.28
CA PHE A 48 -21.58 6.78 -17.23
C PHE A 48 -20.99 7.84 -18.16
N SER A 49 -21.83 8.41 -19.06
CA SER A 49 -21.36 9.29 -20.10
C SER A 49 -20.25 8.63 -20.94
N SER A 50 -19.04 9.15 -20.93
CA SER A 50 -17.89 8.59 -21.66
C SER A 50 -16.82 8.03 -20.72
N THR A 51 -17.18 7.72 -19.46
CA THR A 51 -16.25 7.19 -18.45
C THR A 51 -16.62 5.78 -18.03
N LEU A 52 -15.59 5.00 -17.72
CA LEU A 52 -15.67 3.73 -16.99
C LEU A 52 -15.19 4.01 -15.58
N ASN A 53 -16.08 3.98 -14.62
CA ASN A 53 -15.77 4.21 -13.22
C ASN A 53 -15.59 2.88 -12.52
N LEU A 54 -14.48 2.73 -11.82
CA LEU A 54 -14.15 1.60 -10.95
C LEU A 54 -13.95 2.13 -9.55
N TYR A 55 -14.82 1.74 -8.62
CA TYR A 55 -14.80 2.14 -7.23
C TYR A 55 -14.57 0.91 -6.36
N GLU A 56 -13.55 0.96 -5.52
CA GLU A 56 -13.16 -0.10 -4.58
C GLU A 56 -13.14 0.47 -3.16
N HIS A 57 -13.43 -0.36 -2.19
CA HIS A 57 -13.32 -0.06 -0.78
C HIS A 57 -12.15 -0.83 -0.17
N GLN A 58 -11.43 -0.20 0.77
CA GLN A 58 -10.27 -0.81 1.44
C GLN A 58 -10.21 -0.38 2.90
N SER A 59 -10.21 -1.33 3.81
CA SER A 59 -9.92 -1.11 5.24
C SER A 59 -8.42 -1.16 5.55
N THR A 60 -7.61 -1.70 4.65
CA THR A 60 -6.15 -1.73 4.75
C THR A 60 -5.50 -1.16 3.51
N LEU A 61 -4.37 -0.45 3.68
CA LEU A 61 -3.62 0.08 2.53
C LEU A 61 -2.99 -1.06 1.73
N ASN A 62 -3.46 -1.26 0.51
CA ASN A 62 -2.89 -2.24 -0.41
C ASN A 62 -2.19 -1.55 -1.58
N PRO A 63 -0.84 -1.59 -1.67
CA PRO A 63 -0.09 -0.94 -2.74
C PRO A 63 -0.30 -1.59 -4.11
N ASN A 64 -0.90 -2.80 -4.17
CA ASN A 64 -1.15 -3.54 -5.41
C ASN A 64 -2.49 -3.18 -6.08
N MET A 65 -3.20 -2.16 -5.58
CA MET A 65 -4.45 -1.71 -6.21
C MET A 65 -4.30 -1.38 -7.69
N PRO A 66 -3.22 -0.73 -8.18
CA PRO A 66 -3.05 -0.49 -9.62
C PRO A 66 -3.00 -1.78 -10.46
N ILE A 67 -2.39 -2.85 -9.94
CA ILE A 67 -2.35 -4.16 -10.62
C ILE A 67 -3.75 -4.76 -10.69
N ARG A 68 -4.50 -4.72 -9.58
CA ARG A 68 -5.90 -5.19 -9.54
C ARG A 68 -6.77 -4.41 -10.51
N GLY A 69 -6.67 -3.07 -10.48
CA GLY A 69 -7.40 -2.18 -11.37
C GLY A 69 -7.12 -2.44 -12.84
N LEU A 70 -5.86 -2.69 -13.20
CA LEU A 70 -5.48 -3.07 -14.56
C LEU A 70 -6.25 -4.30 -15.04
N PHE A 71 -6.32 -5.36 -14.23
CA PHE A 71 -7.03 -6.58 -14.60
C PHE A 71 -8.54 -6.37 -14.68
N TYR A 72 -9.13 -5.60 -13.78
CA TYR A 72 -10.55 -5.25 -13.82
C TYR A 72 -10.90 -4.44 -15.07
N ILE A 73 -10.17 -3.35 -15.33
CA ILE A 73 -10.38 -2.48 -16.49
C ILE A 73 -10.22 -3.28 -17.80
N ALA A 74 -9.18 -4.10 -17.89
CA ALA A 74 -8.96 -4.94 -19.08
C ALA A 74 -10.15 -5.89 -19.31
N ARG A 75 -10.68 -6.51 -18.25
CA ARG A 75 -11.82 -7.41 -18.34
C ARG A 75 -13.11 -6.69 -18.72
N ILE A 76 -13.36 -5.53 -18.13
CA ILE A 76 -14.53 -4.71 -18.46
C ILE A 76 -14.45 -4.24 -19.92
N TYR A 77 -13.30 -3.83 -20.41
CA TYR A 77 -13.11 -3.48 -21.82
C TYR A 77 -13.32 -4.66 -22.76
N GLN A 78 -12.88 -5.88 -22.41
CA GLN A 78 -13.17 -7.08 -23.19
C GLN A 78 -14.68 -7.30 -23.31
N ASN A 79 -15.41 -7.18 -22.19
CA ASN A 79 -16.86 -7.31 -22.18
C ASN A 79 -17.53 -6.21 -22.98
N TYR A 80 -17.08 -4.96 -22.85
CA TYR A 80 -17.56 -3.80 -23.61
C TYR A 80 -17.41 -4.02 -25.12
N ILE A 81 -16.21 -4.40 -25.58
CA ILE A 81 -15.92 -4.66 -26.99
C ILE A 81 -16.84 -5.77 -27.53
N LYS A 82 -16.99 -6.86 -26.76
CA LYS A 82 -17.88 -7.98 -27.13
C LYS A 82 -19.35 -7.55 -27.21
N LYS A 83 -19.83 -6.82 -26.20
CA LYS A 83 -21.22 -6.35 -26.11
C LYS A 83 -21.60 -5.44 -27.28
N HIS A 84 -20.68 -4.57 -27.71
CA HIS A 84 -20.91 -3.64 -28.80
C HIS A 84 -20.50 -4.19 -30.18
N GLY A 85 -20.11 -5.47 -30.27
CA GLY A 85 -19.71 -6.10 -31.55
C GLY A 85 -18.51 -5.44 -32.22
N LEU A 86 -17.59 -4.83 -31.44
CA LEU A 86 -16.43 -4.11 -31.96
C LEU A 86 -15.33 -5.07 -32.40
N ASN A 87 -14.71 -4.80 -33.54
CA ASN A 87 -13.67 -5.66 -34.10
C ASN A 87 -12.29 -5.08 -33.86
N LEU A 88 -11.48 -5.74 -33.01
CA LEU A 88 -10.10 -5.34 -32.69
C LEU A 88 -9.15 -5.37 -33.89
N TYR A 89 -9.45 -6.15 -34.91
CA TYR A 89 -8.65 -6.27 -36.15
C TYR A 89 -9.07 -5.27 -37.22
N SER A 90 -10.03 -4.37 -36.92
CA SER A 90 -10.44 -3.29 -37.81
C SER A 90 -9.30 -2.28 -37.98
N THR A 91 -9.22 -1.68 -39.15
CA THR A 91 -8.32 -0.52 -39.41
C THR A 91 -8.82 0.77 -38.75
N ARG A 92 -10.02 0.78 -38.23
CA ARG A 92 -10.59 1.93 -37.53
C ARG A 92 -10.30 1.86 -36.04
N ARG A 93 -9.96 3.01 -35.43
CA ARG A 93 -9.78 3.10 -33.98
C ARG A 93 -11.11 2.83 -33.29
N ILE A 94 -11.08 1.98 -32.28
CA ILE A 94 -12.20 1.69 -31.39
C ILE A 94 -12.23 2.76 -30.30
N PRO A 95 -13.35 3.53 -30.15
CA PRO A 95 -13.52 4.42 -29.00
C PRO A 95 -13.80 3.58 -27.74
N LEU A 96 -13.05 3.83 -26.68
CA LEU A 96 -13.26 3.21 -25.37
C LEU A 96 -13.61 4.31 -24.36
N PRO A 97 -14.48 4.03 -23.37
CA PRO A 97 -14.71 4.96 -22.26
C PRO A 97 -13.43 5.18 -21.45
N VAL A 98 -13.26 6.40 -20.93
CA VAL A 98 -12.08 6.76 -20.14
C VAL A 98 -12.13 6.07 -18.78
N PRO A 99 -11.12 5.29 -18.38
CA PRO A 99 -11.14 4.59 -17.09
C PRO A 99 -10.80 5.58 -15.97
N VAL A 100 -11.62 5.57 -14.92
CA VAL A 100 -11.42 6.30 -13.67
C VAL A 100 -11.41 5.27 -12.54
N TYR A 101 -10.35 5.23 -11.75
CA TYR A 101 -10.20 4.27 -10.68
C TYR A 101 -10.02 4.98 -9.34
N VAL A 102 -10.97 4.78 -8.43
CA VAL A 102 -11.01 5.38 -7.09
C VAL A 102 -11.05 4.27 -6.04
N VAL A 103 -10.25 4.42 -5.02
CA VAL A 103 -10.19 3.54 -3.84
C VAL A 103 -10.60 4.35 -2.62
N PHE A 104 -11.68 3.96 -1.96
CA PHE A 104 -12.12 4.57 -0.72
C PHE A 104 -11.45 3.84 0.45
N TYR A 105 -10.61 4.56 1.17
CA TYR A 105 -9.89 4.03 2.32
C TYR A 105 -10.58 4.46 3.63
N ASN A 106 -10.91 3.50 4.45
CA ASN A 106 -11.45 3.73 5.78
C ASN A 106 -10.67 2.98 6.89
N GLY A 107 -9.44 2.56 6.64
CA GLY A 107 -8.63 1.82 7.61
C GLY A 107 -8.20 2.64 8.82
N GLN A 108 -7.55 1.97 9.79
CA GLN A 108 -7.11 2.59 11.04
C GLN A 108 -5.71 3.23 10.96
N SER A 109 -4.90 2.86 9.95
CA SER A 109 -3.60 3.48 9.73
C SER A 109 -3.78 4.94 9.36
N GLU A 110 -2.93 5.81 9.91
CA GLU A 110 -2.93 7.22 9.58
C GLU A 110 -2.49 7.43 8.13
N GLU A 111 -3.41 7.85 7.29
CA GLU A 111 -3.19 8.10 5.87
C GLU A 111 -3.60 9.52 5.51
N SER A 112 -2.92 10.08 4.48
CA SER A 112 -3.25 11.40 3.94
C SER A 112 -4.67 11.43 3.37
N GLU A 113 -5.21 12.64 3.16
CA GLU A 113 -6.52 12.88 2.55
C GLU A 113 -6.69 12.12 1.23
N TYR A 114 -5.64 12.14 0.41
CA TYR A 114 -5.58 11.41 -0.85
C TYR A 114 -4.17 10.89 -1.12
N ARG A 115 -4.09 9.81 -1.87
CA ARG A 115 -2.83 9.22 -2.36
C ARG A 115 -3.03 8.68 -3.77
N GLU A 116 -2.11 8.99 -4.67
CA GLU A 116 -2.04 8.35 -5.98
C GLU A 116 -1.18 7.08 -5.87
N LEU A 117 -1.75 5.96 -6.31
CA LEU A 117 -1.07 4.68 -6.40
C LEU A 117 -0.82 4.38 -7.89
N ASN A 118 0.43 4.12 -8.24
CA ASN A 118 0.85 3.94 -9.62
C ASN A 118 1.35 2.53 -9.88
N LEU A 119 0.98 1.95 -11.03
CA LEU A 119 1.49 0.64 -11.45
C LEU A 119 3.01 0.66 -11.62
N SER A 120 3.56 1.78 -12.07
CA SER A 120 5.00 1.98 -12.26
C SER A 120 5.81 1.80 -10.98
N ASP A 121 5.23 2.02 -9.80
CA ASP A 121 5.90 1.80 -8.52
C ASP A 121 6.20 0.31 -8.25
N SER A 122 5.48 -0.59 -8.94
CA SER A 122 5.68 -2.04 -8.88
C SER A 122 6.69 -2.56 -9.90
N PHE A 123 7.22 -1.73 -10.81
CA PHE A 123 8.17 -2.19 -11.81
C PHE A 123 9.53 -2.48 -11.21
N MET A 124 10.14 -3.59 -11.64
CA MET A 124 11.52 -3.90 -11.26
C MET A 124 12.46 -2.77 -11.71
N LYS A 125 13.50 -2.48 -10.91
CA LYS A 125 14.51 -1.48 -11.26
C LYS A 125 15.16 -1.84 -12.60
N SER A 126 14.97 -0.99 -13.59
CA SER A 126 15.48 -1.16 -14.96
C SER A 126 15.77 0.19 -15.58
N ALA A 127 16.76 0.24 -16.50
CA ALA A 127 17.02 1.42 -17.33
C ALA A 127 15.82 1.80 -18.22
N PHE A 128 14.88 0.87 -18.43
CA PHE A 128 13.69 1.06 -19.25
C PHE A 128 12.44 1.44 -18.45
N ALA A 129 12.49 1.56 -17.11
CA ALA A 129 11.32 1.85 -16.28
C ALA A 129 10.58 3.13 -16.70
N GLY A 130 11.30 4.18 -17.11
CA GLY A 130 10.71 5.42 -17.63
C GLY A 130 10.13 5.33 -19.05
N GLN A 131 10.25 4.17 -19.72
CA GLN A 131 9.72 3.91 -21.07
C GLN A 131 8.62 2.83 -21.04
N ALA A 132 8.02 2.59 -19.87
CA ALA A 132 6.95 1.60 -19.74
C ALA A 132 5.80 1.92 -20.71
N ALA A 133 5.33 0.91 -21.43
CA ALA A 133 4.21 1.04 -22.37
C ALA A 133 2.85 1.07 -21.66
N LEU A 134 2.83 0.87 -20.35
CA LEU A 134 1.61 0.72 -19.57
C LEU A 134 1.72 1.47 -18.25
N GLU A 135 0.65 2.19 -17.88
CA GLU A 135 0.43 2.76 -16.57
C GLU A 135 -1.02 2.54 -16.15
N CYS A 136 -1.24 2.25 -14.89
CA CYS A 136 -2.56 2.23 -14.27
C CYS A 136 -2.48 2.99 -12.94
N ARG A 137 -3.36 3.97 -12.77
CA ARG A 137 -3.38 4.82 -11.59
C ARG A 137 -4.67 4.60 -10.81
N ALA A 138 -4.55 4.47 -9.50
CA ALA A 138 -5.68 4.50 -8.58
C ALA A 138 -5.56 5.74 -7.69
N LEU A 139 -6.64 6.51 -7.57
CA LEU A 139 -6.75 7.59 -6.61
C LEU A 139 -7.36 7.04 -5.32
N MET A 140 -6.57 6.95 -4.27
CA MET A 140 -7.05 6.59 -2.94
C MET A 140 -7.53 7.85 -2.22
N LEU A 141 -8.73 7.80 -1.67
CA LEU A 141 -9.37 8.85 -0.88
C LEU A 141 -9.63 8.33 0.54
N ASN A 142 -9.12 9.01 1.54
CA ASN A 142 -9.39 8.70 2.93
C ASN A 142 -10.79 9.22 3.32
N ILE A 143 -11.71 8.29 3.59
CA ILE A 143 -13.10 8.60 3.95
C ILE A 143 -13.39 8.49 5.43
N ASN A 144 -12.37 8.34 6.28
CA ASN A 144 -12.57 8.44 7.74
C ASN A 144 -13.10 9.82 8.12
N LEU A 145 -13.89 9.88 9.20
CA LEU A 145 -14.39 11.17 9.70
C LEU A 145 -13.21 12.11 10.03
N GLY A 146 -13.34 13.35 9.58
CA GLY A 146 -12.27 14.36 9.69
C GLY A 146 -11.40 14.49 8.45
N HIS A 147 -11.54 13.58 7.48
CA HIS A 147 -10.86 13.62 6.19
C HIS A 147 -11.85 13.89 5.05
N ASN A 148 -11.37 14.46 3.94
CA ASN A 148 -12.16 14.74 2.72
C ASN A 148 -13.57 15.28 3.03
N GLN A 149 -13.64 16.29 3.90
CA GLN A 149 -14.93 16.83 4.39
C GLN A 149 -15.85 17.28 3.27
N GLU A 150 -15.32 17.96 2.26
CA GLU A 150 -16.10 18.43 1.10
C GLU A 150 -16.79 17.27 0.38
N LEU A 151 -16.08 16.15 0.18
CA LEU A 151 -16.65 14.94 -0.42
C LEU A 151 -17.74 14.33 0.47
N LEU A 152 -17.46 14.20 1.77
CA LEU A 152 -18.42 13.63 2.72
C LEU A 152 -19.69 14.50 2.85
N GLU A 153 -19.54 15.83 2.87
CA GLU A 153 -20.68 16.76 2.91
C GLU A 153 -21.49 16.73 1.61
N SER A 154 -20.83 16.50 0.47
CA SER A 154 -21.46 16.43 -0.85
C SER A 154 -22.16 15.09 -1.12
N CYS A 155 -21.82 14.03 -0.39
CA CYS A 155 -22.42 12.70 -0.51
C CYS A 155 -22.89 12.19 0.85
N LYS A 156 -24.16 12.48 1.17
CA LYS A 156 -24.76 12.12 2.47
C LYS A 156 -24.56 10.65 2.81
N VAL A 157 -24.80 9.74 1.88
CA VAL A 157 -24.70 8.29 2.14
C VAL A 157 -23.27 7.85 2.39
N LEU A 158 -22.24 8.50 1.79
CA LEU A 158 -20.84 8.23 2.08
C LEU A 158 -20.47 8.71 3.49
N TRP A 159 -20.94 9.88 3.88
CA TRP A 159 -20.76 10.39 5.24
C TRP A 159 -21.43 9.48 6.29
N GLU A 160 -22.65 9.04 6.04
CA GLU A 160 -23.40 8.15 6.93
C GLU A 160 -22.66 6.80 7.09
N TYR A 161 -22.09 6.27 6.01
CA TYR A 161 -21.26 5.06 6.05
C TYR A 161 -19.99 5.28 6.89
N SER A 162 -19.29 6.38 6.66
CA SER A 162 -18.07 6.73 7.42
C SER A 162 -18.40 6.93 8.90
N TYR A 163 -19.54 7.52 9.22
CA TYR A 163 -20.03 7.67 10.58
C TYR A 163 -20.30 6.32 11.24
N PHE A 164 -21.01 5.42 10.56
CA PHE A 164 -21.29 4.08 11.06
C PHE A 164 -20.02 3.29 11.39
N ILE A 165 -19.04 3.27 10.51
CA ILE A 165 -17.75 2.61 10.75
C ILE A 165 -17.01 3.24 11.94
N ASN A 166 -17.06 4.56 12.05
CA ASN A 166 -16.49 5.25 13.22
C ASN A 166 -17.17 4.85 14.54
N GLU A 167 -18.50 4.75 14.57
CA GLU A 167 -19.25 4.28 15.77
C GLU A 167 -18.82 2.86 16.16
N VAL A 168 -18.65 1.94 15.18
CA VAL A 168 -18.15 0.59 15.47
C VAL A 168 -16.78 0.64 16.13
N ARG A 169 -15.86 1.45 15.62
CA ARG A 169 -14.50 1.58 16.15
C ARG A 169 -14.46 2.23 17.53
N GLU A 170 -15.26 3.25 17.75
CA GLU A 170 -15.36 3.88 19.07
C GLU A 170 -15.90 2.90 20.13
N ASN A 171 -16.88 2.07 19.78
CA ASN A 171 -17.39 1.01 20.63
C ASN A 171 -16.30 -0.03 20.97
N GLN A 172 -15.48 -0.42 20.00
CA GLN A 172 -14.33 -1.30 20.24
C GLN A 172 -13.26 -0.67 21.15
N LYS A 173 -12.96 0.61 20.97
CA LYS A 173 -12.03 1.35 21.87
C LYS A 173 -12.53 1.39 23.31
N GLN A 174 -13.85 1.33 23.52
CA GLN A 174 -14.47 1.21 24.85
C GLN A 174 -14.42 -0.22 25.41
N GLY A 175 -13.86 -1.18 24.68
CA GLY A 175 -13.65 -2.57 25.10
C GLY A 175 -14.78 -3.53 24.73
N LEU A 176 -15.72 -3.15 23.88
CA LEU A 176 -16.76 -4.04 23.39
C LEU A 176 -16.17 -5.06 22.38
N ALA A 177 -16.65 -6.31 22.47
CA ALA A 177 -16.36 -7.28 21.40
C ALA A 177 -16.92 -6.80 20.07
N ILE A 178 -16.31 -7.19 18.97
CA ILE A 178 -16.64 -6.65 17.63
C ILE A 178 -18.11 -6.87 17.28
N GLU A 179 -18.67 -8.04 17.57
CA GLU A 179 -20.09 -8.34 17.30
C GLU A 179 -21.02 -7.39 18.06
N THR A 180 -20.70 -7.13 19.34
CA THR A 180 -21.47 -6.20 20.18
C THR A 180 -21.26 -4.76 19.71
N ALA A 181 -20.04 -4.41 19.31
CA ALA A 181 -19.70 -3.07 18.81
C ALA A 181 -20.50 -2.74 17.54
N VAL A 182 -20.63 -3.69 16.62
CA VAL A 182 -21.44 -3.55 15.39
C VAL A 182 -22.92 -3.39 15.72
N GLN A 183 -23.46 -4.23 16.61
CA GLN A 183 -24.89 -4.17 17.01
C GLN A 183 -25.25 -2.83 17.67
N GLU A 184 -24.41 -2.36 18.60
CA GLU A 184 -24.63 -1.07 19.25
C GLU A 184 -24.48 0.11 18.28
N ALA A 185 -23.52 0.03 17.34
CA ALA A 185 -23.38 1.03 16.28
C ALA A 185 -24.61 1.06 15.35
N GLN A 186 -25.13 -0.08 14.92
CA GLN A 186 -26.37 -0.17 14.13
C GLN A 186 -27.55 0.48 14.86
N LYS A 187 -27.74 0.13 16.13
CA LYS A 187 -28.80 0.70 16.95
C LYS A 187 -28.68 2.21 17.10
N SER A 188 -27.47 2.70 17.44
CA SER A 188 -27.18 4.13 17.54
C SER A 188 -27.44 4.88 16.25
N CYS A 189 -27.03 4.32 15.10
CA CYS A 189 -27.25 4.92 13.79
C CYS A 189 -28.73 4.95 13.42
N ILE A 190 -29.49 3.88 13.67
CA ILE A 190 -30.94 3.85 13.43
C ILE A 190 -31.67 4.91 14.28
N GLU A 191 -31.33 5.05 15.54
CA GLU A 191 -31.89 6.06 16.44
C GLU A 191 -31.59 7.51 15.99
N LYS A 192 -30.44 7.73 15.35
CA LYS A 192 -30.00 9.02 14.80
C LYS A 192 -30.45 9.27 13.35
N ASP A 193 -31.22 8.38 12.77
CA ASP A 193 -31.66 8.46 11.35
C ASP A 193 -30.50 8.41 10.35
N ILE A 194 -29.39 7.71 10.72
CA ILE A 194 -28.20 7.52 9.91
C ILE A 194 -28.26 6.11 9.28
N LEU A 195 -28.21 6.01 7.95
CA LEU A 195 -28.40 4.77 7.19
C LEU A 195 -29.62 3.94 7.64
N LYS A 196 -30.62 4.56 8.22
CA LYS A 196 -31.69 3.87 8.95
C LYS A 196 -32.40 2.81 8.11
N GLU A 197 -32.97 3.18 6.97
CA GLU A 197 -33.71 2.25 6.11
C GLU A 197 -32.81 1.09 5.65
N PHE A 198 -31.55 1.38 5.33
CA PHE A 198 -30.58 0.39 4.91
C PHE A 198 -30.24 -0.59 6.02
N LEU A 199 -29.95 -0.09 7.22
CA LEU A 199 -29.62 -0.92 8.40
C LEU A 199 -30.81 -1.77 8.87
N GLU A 200 -32.03 -1.21 8.87
CA GLU A 200 -33.24 -1.94 9.22
C GLU A 200 -33.52 -3.12 8.26
N GLN A 201 -33.24 -2.93 6.98
CA GLN A 201 -33.49 -3.97 5.95
C GLN A 201 -32.34 -5.00 5.84
N ASN A 202 -31.10 -4.64 6.17
CA ASN A 202 -29.92 -5.44 5.88
C ASN A 202 -29.05 -5.71 7.12
N SER A 203 -29.60 -5.59 8.34
CA SER A 203 -28.84 -5.64 9.61
C SER A 203 -27.91 -6.87 9.72
N ALA A 204 -28.40 -8.06 9.40
CA ALA A 204 -27.62 -9.29 9.48
C ALA A 204 -26.47 -9.30 8.43
N GLU A 205 -26.78 -8.97 7.18
CA GLU A 205 -25.79 -8.94 6.09
C GLU A 205 -24.71 -7.86 6.33
N VAL A 206 -25.10 -6.70 6.88
CA VAL A 206 -24.15 -5.65 7.28
C VAL A 206 -23.24 -6.16 8.40
N SER A 207 -23.80 -6.86 9.40
CA SER A 207 -23.00 -7.44 10.48
C SER A 207 -21.97 -8.43 9.92
N ASP A 208 -22.39 -9.36 9.07
CA ASP A 208 -21.52 -10.38 8.50
C ASP A 208 -20.37 -9.75 7.70
N VAL A 209 -20.66 -8.76 6.85
CA VAL A 209 -19.65 -8.08 6.04
C VAL A 209 -18.66 -7.29 6.90
N ILE A 210 -19.15 -6.56 7.90
CA ILE A 210 -18.28 -5.78 8.78
C ILE A 210 -17.39 -6.71 9.63
N LEU A 211 -17.92 -7.82 10.13
CA LEU A 211 -17.14 -8.81 10.87
C LEU A 211 -16.04 -9.41 9.98
N GLU A 212 -16.35 -9.76 8.73
CA GLU A 212 -15.38 -10.28 7.77
C GLU A 212 -14.28 -9.25 7.45
N GLU A 213 -14.64 -7.97 7.25
CA GLU A 213 -13.69 -6.88 7.01
C GLU A 213 -12.74 -6.68 8.20
N PHE A 214 -13.25 -6.68 9.44
CA PHE A 214 -12.44 -6.50 10.64
C PHE A 214 -11.55 -7.70 10.93
N ASP A 215 -12.00 -8.92 10.68
CA ASP A 215 -11.19 -10.14 10.80
C ASP A 215 -10.05 -10.12 9.77
N GLN A 216 -10.30 -9.69 8.54
CA GLN A 216 -9.28 -9.53 7.51
C GLN A 216 -8.28 -8.43 7.89
N GLU A 217 -8.75 -7.28 8.37
CA GLU A 217 -7.89 -6.17 8.83
C GLU A 217 -6.93 -6.65 9.92
N LYS A 218 -7.43 -7.34 10.93
CA LYS A 218 -6.64 -7.91 12.01
C LYS A 218 -5.63 -8.95 11.53
N TYR A 219 -6.04 -9.85 10.63
CA TYR A 219 -5.14 -10.83 10.04
C TYR A 219 -3.99 -10.18 9.26
N GLU A 220 -4.28 -9.15 8.47
CA GLU A 220 -3.26 -8.41 7.72
C GLU A 220 -2.32 -7.60 8.63
N GLU A 221 -2.82 -7.07 9.75
CA GLU A 221 -1.98 -6.41 10.76
C GLU A 221 -1.03 -7.40 11.45
N ASP A 222 -1.53 -8.56 11.84
CA ASP A 222 -0.73 -9.62 12.44
C ASP A 222 0.36 -10.11 11.48
N LEU A 223 0.02 -10.33 10.21
CA LEU A 223 0.97 -10.73 9.16
C LEU A 223 2.05 -9.65 8.92
N ARG A 224 1.68 -8.36 8.93
CA ARG A 224 2.65 -7.25 8.82
C ARG A 224 3.58 -7.21 10.02
N ARG A 225 3.05 -7.40 11.23
CA ARG A 225 3.85 -7.43 12.45
C ARG A 225 4.85 -8.56 12.43
N GLU A 226 4.42 -9.78 12.07
CA GLU A 226 5.29 -10.95 11.94
C GLU A 226 6.39 -10.72 10.89
N SER A 227 6.03 -10.25 9.69
CA SER A 227 6.99 -9.95 8.62
C SER A 227 8.01 -8.88 9.00
N TRP A 228 7.58 -7.85 9.76
CA TRP A 228 8.48 -6.82 10.28
C TRP A 228 9.46 -7.41 11.31
N GLU A 229 8.98 -8.27 12.19
CA GLU A 229 9.78 -8.90 13.22
C GLU A 229 10.82 -9.86 12.62
N ASP A 230 10.43 -10.66 11.64
CA ASP A 230 11.32 -11.54 10.88
C ASP A 230 12.37 -10.73 10.11
N GLY A 231 11.99 -9.65 9.45
CA GLY A 231 12.93 -8.75 8.78
C GLY A 231 13.92 -8.08 9.73
N ARG A 232 13.48 -7.71 10.93
CA ARG A 232 14.33 -7.14 11.99
C ARG A 232 15.34 -8.16 12.50
N ILE A 233 14.90 -9.40 12.72
CA ILE A 233 15.76 -10.51 13.18
C ILE A 233 16.81 -10.82 12.10
N ALA A 234 16.39 -11.00 10.84
CA ALA A 234 17.28 -11.28 9.72
C ALA A 234 18.33 -10.17 9.52
N GLY A 235 17.90 -8.89 9.55
CA GLY A 235 18.81 -7.75 9.44
C GLY A 235 19.80 -7.65 10.61
N MET A 236 19.38 -8.04 11.82
CA MET A 236 20.28 -8.07 13.00
C MET A 236 21.32 -9.20 12.88
N GLU A 237 20.95 -10.37 12.36
CA GLU A 237 21.86 -11.49 12.13
C GLU A 237 22.87 -11.17 11.02
N GLU A 238 22.40 -10.59 9.92
CA GLU A 238 23.26 -10.16 8.82
C GLU A 238 24.24 -9.07 9.28
N GLY A 239 23.78 -8.06 10.01
CA GLY A 239 24.64 -7.02 10.57
C GLY A 239 25.70 -7.58 11.54
N LYS A 240 25.35 -8.56 12.37
CA LYS A 240 26.31 -9.26 13.25
C LYS A 240 27.34 -10.07 12.45
N SER A 241 26.91 -10.70 11.35
CA SER A 241 27.80 -11.48 10.48
C SER A 241 28.81 -10.57 9.79
N ILE A 242 28.34 -9.48 9.18
CA ILE A 242 29.18 -8.47 8.51
C ILE A 242 30.17 -7.87 9.51
N GLY A 243 29.71 -7.40 10.67
CA GLY A 243 30.58 -6.80 11.69
C GLY A 243 31.63 -7.78 12.25
N ARG A 244 31.31 -9.08 12.31
CA ARG A 244 32.29 -10.10 12.68
C ARG A 244 33.38 -10.29 11.61
N GLU A 245 33.01 -10.34 10.36
CA GLU A 245 33.98 -10.49 9.25
C GLU A 245 34.88 -9.26 9.11
N GLU A 246 34.30 -8.08 9.19
CA GLU A 246 35.04 -6.81 9.19
C GLU A 246 36.01 -6.72 10.37
N GLY A 247 35.53 -7.03 11.59
CA GLY A 247 36.38 -7.04 12.80
C GLY A 247 37.51 -8.05 12.72
N LYS A 248 37.32 -9.26 12.17
CA LYS A 248 38.38 -10.23 11.93
C LYS A 248 39.41 -9.74 10.92
N THR A 249 38.95 -9.08 9.86
CA THR A 249 39.83 -8.55 8.80
C THR A 249 40.70 -7.44 9.35
N ILE A 250 40.13 -6.47 10.07
CA ILE A 250 40.83 -5.37 10.71
C ILE A 250 41.84 -5.91 11.75
N GLY A 251 41.38 -6.78 12.65
CA GLY A 251 42.26 -7.34 13.66
C GLY A 251 43.43 -8.15 13.09
N ARG A 252 43.23 -8.85 11.95
CA ARG A 252 44.30 -9.56 11.25
C ARG A 252 45.33 -8.62 10.59
N GLU A 253 44.85 -7.50 10.04
CA GLU A 253 45.75 -6.48 9.46
C GLU A 253 46.56 -5.76 10.52
N GLU A 254 45.92 -5.37 11.63
CA GLU A 254 46.58 -4.72 12.77
C GLU A 254 47.59 -5.65 13.40
N GLY A 255 47.23 -6.94 13.58
CA GLY A 255 48.16 -7.97 14.08
C GLY A 255 49.41 -8.12 13.21
N LYS A 256 49.25 -8.21 11.89
CA LYS A 256 50.39 -8.28 10.95
C LYS A 256 51.25 -7.01 10.98
N ALA A 257 50.64 -5.85 11.10
CA ALA A 257 51.37 -4.56 11.19
C ALA A 257 52.18 -4.52 12.50
N LEU A 258 51.62 -5.01 13.62
CA LEU A 258 52.31 -5.08 14.91
C LEU A 258 53.48 -6.07 14.87
N GLU A 259 53.29 -7.28 14.37
CA GLU A 259 54.37 -8.28 14.19
C GLU A 259 55.49 -7.72 13.31
N LYS A 260 55.17 -7.09 12.19
CA LYS A 260 56.17 -6.46 11.31
C LYS A 260 56.94 -5.36 12.03
N LYS A 261 56.23 -4.50 12.80
CA LYS A 261 56.83 -3.46 13.63
C LYS A 261 57.82 -4.05 14.64
N GLU A 262 57.40 -5.04 15.43
CA GLU A 262 58.23 -5.69 16.47
C GLU A 262 59.46 -6.35 15.86
N LEU A 263 59.30 -7.05 14.74
CA LEU A 263 60.41 -7.69 14.01
C LEU A 263 61.46 -6.67 13.59
N LEU A 264 61.04 -5.56 12.95
CA LEU A 264 61.93 -4.52 12.45
C LEU A 264 62.63 -3.75 13.60
N VAL A 265 61.95 -3.49 14.71
CA VAL A 265 62.51 -2.90 15.92
C VAL A 265 63.61 -3.84 16.51
N ASN A 266 63.33 -5.15 16.56
CA ASN A 266 64.31 -6.15 17.04
C ASN A 266 65.54 -6.29 16.14
N LEU A 267 65.37 -6.23 14.81
CA LEU A 267 66.48 -6.28 13.86
C LEU A 267 67.33 -5.03 13.94
N TYR A 268 66.74 -3.87 14.10
CA TYR A 268 67.45 -2.60 14.35
C TYR A 268 68.29 -2.68 15.68
N ARG A 269 67.66 -3.10 16.79
CA ARG A 269 68.32 -3.25 18.09
C ARG A 269 69.49 -4.20 18.08
N LYS A 270 69.46 -5.22 17.22
CA LYS A 270 70.54 -6.21 17.00
C LYS A 270 71.60 -5.72 16.01
N HIS A 271 71.50 -4.47 15.53
CA HIS A 271 72.40 -3.87 14.53
C HIS A 271 72.42 -4.63 13.18
N LEU A 272 71.33 -5.32 12.84
CA LEU A 272 71.16 -6.09 11.59
C LEU A 272 70.55 -5.21 10.48
N LEU A 273 69.90 -4.12 10.82
CA LEU A 273 69.36 -3.10 9.93
C LEU A 273 69.74 -1.71 10.43
N THR A 274 69.93 -0.75 9.49
CA THR A 274 70.00 0.69 9.83
C THR A 274 68.61 1.26 10.12
N LEU A 275 68.54 2.46 10.70
CA LEU A 275 67.25 3.12 10.96
C LEU A 275 66.49 3.41 9.65
N GLU A 276 67.25 3.84 8.63
CA GLU A 276 66.69 4.12 7.29
C GLU A 276 66.12 2.85 6.67
N GLN A 277 66.83 1.74 6.70
CA GLN A 277 66.37 0.43 6.20
C GLN A 277 65.13 -0.07 6.92
N ALA A 278 65.08 0.07 8.24
CA ALA A 278 63.93 -0.36 9.04
C ALA A 278 62.69 0.49 8.78
N ALA A 279 62.85 1.80 8.60
CA ALA A 279 61.78 2.72 8.26
C ALA A 279 61.23 2.47 6.84
N GLU A 280 62.10 2.28 5.86
CA GLU A 280 61.75 1.97 4.49
C GLU A 280 60.97 0.63 4.39
N GLU A 281 61.49 -0.39 5.07
CA GLU A 281 60.84 -1.72 5.07
C GLU A 281 59.49 -1.68 5.79
N TYR A 282 59.32 -0.87 6.84
CA TYR A 282 57.99 -0.69 7.47
C TYR A 282 57.03 0.11 6.59
N GLY A 283 57.56 1.00 5.74
CA GLY A 283 56.75 1.89 4.87
C GLY A 283 56.48 3.23 5.54
N THR A 284 57.41 3.76 6.35
CA THR A 284 57.27 5.01 7.08
C THR A 284 58.54 5.89 7.02
N THR A 285 58.50 7.05 7.58
CA THR A 285 59.71 7.95 7.68
C THR A 285 60.61 7.51 8.84
N THR A 286 61.91 7.84 8.75
CA THR A 286 62.88 7.57 9.85
C THR A 286 62.49 8.29 11.13
N GLU A 287 61.84 9.46 11.07
CA GLU A 287 61.38 10.18 12.23
C GLU A 287 60.18 9.47 12.90
N GLU A 288 59.26 8.95 12.13
CA GLU A 288 58.13 8.18 12.67
C GLU A 288 58.57 6.82 13.20
N PHE A 289 59.47 6.13 12.49
CA PHE A 289 59.99 4.83 12.98
C PHE A 289 60.76 4.99 14.28
N ARG A 290 61.48 6.10 14.50
CA ARG A 290 62.17 6.41 15.76
C ARG A 290 61.23 6.44 16.96
N LYS A 291 59.97 6.86 16.79
CA LYS A 291 58.99 6.84 17.88
C LYS A 291 58.63 5.41 18.36
N PHE A 292 58.89 4.41 17.53
CA PHE A 292 58.66 2.99 17.90
C PHE A 292 59.83 2.41 18.75
N LEU A 293 60.92 3.14 18.87
CA LEU A 293 62.09 2.69 19.63
C LEU A 293 62.08 3.20 21.07
N LEU A 294 61.20 4.18 21.34
CA LEU A 294 60.93 4.73 22.67
C LEU A 294 59.95 3.83 23.42
#